data_368da1dfc552cd3ae3c5c0eb78187dcd
#
_entry.id   368da1dfc552cd3ae3c5c0eb78187dcd
#
_cell.length_a   1.000
_cell.length_b   1.000
_cell.length_c   1.000
_cell.angle_alpha   90.00
_cell.angle_beta   90.00
_cell.angle_gamma   90.00
#
_symmetry.space_group_name_H-M   'P 1'
#
loop_
_entity.id
_entity.type
_entity.pdbx_description
1 polymer ?
#
loop_
_entity_poly.entity_id
_entity_poly.type
_entity_poly.pdbx_seq_one_letter_code
_entity_poly.pdbx_strand_id
1 'polypeptide(L)'
;MANNELTYNDFLQRLNIQELLVDAGYQLNKRDGLRYPSYVKVDSHGQRVRGDKFIVTGNGKCCFQPPEQKNYNVIGFIKEHPTLFDDYKPGMSLDRLVNVVCNRLLNNPIDVRESRVAEPKRDAKPFNLSDYDILRFNPREKDTQRKHYPYFKERGINMGTQFAFHKHFFLATRRRNDVLSFANLAFPLSLPSKPDSIVGLEERGRPRREDGKAYKGKAEGSNSSEGLWIANLTGKPLKEATNILWFESAYDAMAEYQINPVKNVYISTGGTPTKGQIKGMLEETRQANHYLGFDKDEAGRGFVKNFKAIAKEMGFADFTVQAYHPLGQYKDWNDALLGKRDQRLIDQGEIDFDYFEFAKAQEAERQQEQAKQKEKEEQTSGFRR
;
A
#
# COMPACT_ATOMS: atom_id res chain seq x y z
N MET A 1 -30.23 -17.72 -42.39
CA MET A 1 -29.62 -17.70 -41.04
C MET A 1 -28.39 -16.85 -41.17
N ALA A 2 -28.41 -15.65 -40.55
CA ALA A 2 -27.25 -14.77 -40.60
C ALA A 2 -26.12 -15.43 -39.80
N ASN A 3 -24.99 -15.67 -40.45
CA ASN A 3 -23.75 -16.05 -39.80
C ASN A 3 -23.35 -14.91 -38.89
N ASN A 4 -23.63 -15.05 -37.59
CA ASN A 4 -23.16 -14.11 -36.55
C ASN A 4 -21.67 -14.39 -36.32
N GLU A 5 -20.81 -14.09 -37.31
CA GLU A 5 -19.37 -14.12 -37.10
C GLU A 5 -18.99 -13.01 -36.13
N LEU A 6 -18.37 -13.38 -35.00
CA LEU A 6 -17.90 -12.45 -34.00
C LEU A 6 -16.79 -11.57 -34.60
N THR A 7 -16.89 -10.30 -34.35
CA THR A 7 -15.92 -9.29 -34.78
C THR A 7 -14.75 -9.15 -33.77
N TYR A 8 -13.69 -8.49 -34.19
CA TYR A 8 -12.57 -8.18 -33.30
C TYR A 8 -13.01 -7.35 -32.07
N ASN A 9 -14.03 -6.48 -32.23
CA ASN A 9 -14.57 -5.74 -31.12
C ASN A 9 -15.28 -6.65 -30.10
N ASP A 10 -15.97 -7.68 -30.57
CA ASP A 10 -16.60 -8.67 -29.70
C ASP A 10 -15.56 -9.42 -28.88
N PHE A 11 -14.44 -9.82 -29.51
CA PHE A 11 -13.33 -10.47 -28.82
C PHE A 11 -12.71 -9.56 -27.74
N LEU A 12 -12.45 -8.28 -28.05
CA LEU A 12 -11.90 -7.32 -27.10
C LEU A 12 -12.82 -7.03 -25.91
N GLN A 13 -14.12 -7.05 -26.14
CA GLN A 13 -15.11 -6.82 -25.08
C GLN A 13 -15.28 -8.04 -24.16
N ARG A 14 -15.30 -9.23 -24.73
CA ARG A 14 -15.71 -10.47 -24.06
C ARG A 14 -14.55 -11.25 -23.42
N LEU A 15 -13.34 -11.20 -24.02
CA LEU A 15 -12.17 -11.90 -23.51
C LEU A 15 -11.35 -11.04 -22.53
N ASN A 16 -10.72 -11.73 -21.59
CA ASN A 16 -9.73 -11.18 -20.69
C ASN A 16 -8.33 -11.63 -21.12
N ILE A 17 -7.35 -10.71 -21.12
CA ILE A 17 -5.96 -11.03 -21.46
C ILE A 17 -5.34 -12.09 -20.54
N GLN A 18 -5.86 -12.23 -19.31
CA GLN A 18 -5.39 -13.23 -18.36
C GLN A 18 -5.71 -14.66 -18.84
N GLU A 19 -6.90 -14.87 -19.40
CA GLU A 19 -7.29 -16.18 -19.99
C GLU A 19 -6.36 -16.53 -21.13
N LEU A 20 -6.03 -15.55 -21.96
CA LEU A 20 -5.11 -15.72 -23.08
C LEU A 20 -3.68 -16.06 -22.63
N LEU A 21 -3.18 -15.38 -21.58
CA LEU A 21 -1.86 -15.67 -21.02
C LEU A 21 -1.80 -17.08 -20.44
N VAL A 22 -2.86 -17.54 -19.79
CA VAL A 22 -2.94 -18.92 -19.28
C VAL A 22 -2.95 -19.93 -20.43
N ASP A 23 -3.73 -19.68 -21.47
CA ASP A 23 -3.77 -20.50 -22.67
C ASP A 23 -2.40 -20.58 -23.38
N ALA A 24 -1.66 -19.48 -23.38
CA ALA A 24 -0.28 -19.41 -23.86
C ALA A 24 0.76 -20.07 -22.93
N GLY A 25 0.32 -20.73 -21.85
CA GLY A 25 1.18 -21.47 -20.92
C GLY A 25 1.84 -20.63 -19.84
N TYR A 26 1.36 -19.40 -19.60
CA TYR A 26 1.82 -18.57 -18.48
C TYR A 26 0.99 -18.83 -17.23
N GLN A 27 1.60 -18.61 -16.09
CA GLN A 27 1.01 -18.87 -14.80
C GLN A 27 1.07 -17.60 -13.93
N LEU A 28 0.02 -17.35 -13.14
CA LEU A 28 -0.05 -16.18 -12.26
C LEU A 28 1.10 -16.18 -11.24
N ASN A 29 1.90 -15.14 -11.27
CA ASN A 29 2.98 -14.95 -10.30
C ASN A 29 2.47 -14.34 -9.01
N LYS A 30 2.27 -15.15 -7.99
CA LYS A 30 1.79 -14.70 -6.69
C LYS A 30 2.77 -13.82 -5.89
N ARG A 31 4.06 -13.75 -6.29
CA ARG A 31 5.08 -12.96 -5.58
C ARG A 31 5.03 -11.47 -5.90
N ASP A 32 4.46 -11.10 -7.03
CA ASP A 32 4.29 -9.71 -7.41
C ASP A 32 2.95 -9.22 -6.90
N GLY A 33 2.92 -8.04 -6.27
CA GLY A 33 1.71 -7.48 -5.68
C GLY A 33 0.55 -7.38 -6.69
N LEU A 34 -0.67 -7.59 -6.20
CA LEU A 34 -1.88 -7.80 -7.01
C LEU A 34 -2.42 -6.56 -7.74
N ARG A 35 -1.80 -5.38 -7.62
CA ARG A 35 -2.26 -4.19 -8.33
C ARG A 35 -2.19 -4.37 -9.85
N TYR A 36 -1.13 -5.03 -10.31
CA TYR A 36 -0.93 -5.41 -11.69
C TYR A 36 -0.49 -6.87 -11.69
N PRO A 37 -1.42 -7.83 -11.86
CA PRO A 37 -1.08 -9.24 -11.87
C PRO A 37 -0.01 -9.50 -12.91
N SER A 38 1.01 -10.26 -12.56
CA SER A 38 2.02 -10.70 -13.52
C SER A 38 1.91 -12.18 -13.78
N TYR A 39 2.20 -12.55 -15.01
CA TYR A 39 2.19 -13.93 -15.50
C TYR A 39 3.59 -14.30 -15.95
N VAL A 40 4.04 -15.49 -15.59
CA VAL A 40 5.40 -15.99 -15.84
C VAL A 40 5.35 -17.38 -16.42
N LYS A 41 6.32 -17.73 -17.28
CA LYS A 41 6.56 -19.13 -17.64
C LYS A 41 7.34 -19.83 -16.54
N VAL A 42 7.04 -21.11 -16.35
CA VAL A 42 7.80 -22.02 -15.51
C VAL A 42 8.36 -23.15 -16.37
N ASP A 43 9.56 -23.61 -16.03
CA ASP A 43 10.18 -24.76 -16.67
C ASP A 43 9.60 -26.08 -16.15
N SER A 44 10.10 -27.19 -16.68
CA SER A 44 9.69 -28.55 -16.26
C SER A 44 9.97 -28.87 -14.79
N HIS A 45 10.79 -28.08 -14.12
CA HIS A 45 11.11 -28.22 -12.69
C HIS A 45 10.30 -27.24 -11.83
N GLY A 46 9.33 -26.51 -12.41
CA GLY A 46 8.53 -25.51 -11.70
C GLY A 46 9.29 -24.23 -11.38
N GLN A 47 10.46 -23.98 -11.98
CA GLN A 47 11.22 -22.75 -11.78
C GLN A 47 10.84 -21.71 -12.82
N ARG A 48 10.84 -20.44 -12.41
CA ARG A 48 10.51 -19.32 -13.31
C ARG A 48 11.58 -19.14 -14.37
N VAL A 49 11.14 -19.05 -15.62
CA VAL A 49 12.01 -18.65 -16.73
C VAL A 49 12.32 -17.14 -16.57
N ARG A 50 13.62 -16.78 -16.52
CA ARG A 50 14.03 -15.37 -16.38
C ARG A 50 13.71 -14.59 -17.66
N GLY A 51 13.19 -13.37 -17.49
CA GLY A 51 12.88 -12.46 -18.59
C GLY A 51 11.54 -12.73 -19.27
N ASP A 52 10.91 -13.88 -19.05
CA ASP A 52 9.62 -14.23 -19.65
C ASP A 52 8.47 -13.97 -18.66
N LYS A 53 8.03 -12.71 -18.65
CA LYS A 53 7.03 -12.20 -17.73
C LYS A 53 6.15 -11.16 -18.40
N PHE A 54 4.84 -11.29 -18.27
CA PHE A 54 3.86 -10.28 -18.67
C PHE A 54 3.17 -9.66 -17.46
N ILE A 55 2.95 -8.35 -17.49
CA ILE A 55 2.22 -7.61 -16.48
C ILE A 55 0.88 -7.19 -17.08
N VAL A 56 -0.22 -7.52 -16.38
CA VAL A 56 -1.59 -7.22 -16.84
C VAL A 56 -2.01 -5.84 -16.37
N THR A 57 -2.58 -5.05 -17.28
CA THR A 57 -3.08 -3.69 -17.06
C THR A 57 -4.50 -3.52 -17.61
N GLY A 58 -5.11 -2.35 -17.43
CA GLY A 58 -6.38 -2.01 -18.05
C GLY A 58 -7.55 -2.93 -17.67
N ASN A 59 -7.66 -3.26 -16.38
CA ASN A 59 -8.74 -4.14 -15.87
C ASN A 59 -8.78 -5.53 -16.57
N GLY A 60 -7.62 -6.04 -16.92
CA GLY A 60 -7.49 -7.33 -17.60
C GLY A 60 -7.63 -7.28 -19.12
N LYS A 61 -7.61 -6.10 -19.73
CA LYS A 61 -7.76 -5.93 -21.18
C LYS A 61 -6.44 -5.89 -21.94
N CYS A 62 -5.34 -5.52 -21.26
CA CYS A 62 -4.01 -5.41 -21.85
C CYS A 62 -2.93 -6.03 -20.96
N CYS A 63 -1.80 -6.37 -21.57
CA CYS A 63 -0.56 -6.74 -20.88
C CYS A 63 0.65 -6.13 -21.59
N PHE A 64 1.79 -6.08 -20.89
CA PHE A 64 3.07 -5.70 -21.47
C PHE A 64 4.21 -6.56 -20.89
N GLN A 65 5.30 -6.68 -21.62
CA GLN A 65 6.50 -7.43 -21.21
C GLN A 65 7.63 -6.45 -20.85
N PRO A 66 8.07 -6.38 -19.58
CA PRO A 66 9.24 -5.57 -19.22
C PRO A 66 10.54 -6.12 -19.87
N PRO A 67 11.50 -5.25 -20.25
CA PRO A 67 11.53 -3.80 -20.05
C PRO A 67 10.75 -3.00 -21.10
N GLU A 68 10.18 -3.64 -22.10
CA GLU A 68 9.43 -2.97 -23.16
C GLU A 68 8.12 -2.40 -22.61
N GLN A 69 7.73 -1.22 -23.13
CA GLN A 69 6.46 -0.59 -22.76
C GLN A 69 5.34 -0.83 -23.77
N LYS A 70 5.55 -1.76 -24.72
CA LYS A 70 4.55 -2.11 -25.73
C LYS A 70 3.39 -2.84 -25.07
N ASN A 71 2.21 -2.23 -25.10
CA ASN A 71 0.99 -2.84 -24.59
C ASN A 71 0.33 -3.72 -25.66
N TYR A 72 -0.06 -4.91 -25.26
CA TYR A 72 -0.79 -5.88 -26.10
C TYR A 72 -2.21 -6.04 -25.56
N ASN A 73 -3.21 -5.84 -26.41
CA ASN A 73 -4.55 -6.38 -26.18
C ASN A 73 -4.62 -7.85 -26.65
N VAL A 74 -5.75 -8.50 -26.46
CA VAL A 74 -5.95 -9.93 -26.86
C VAL A 74 -5.51 -10.19 -28.31
N ILE A 75 -5.91 -9.37 -29.25
CA ILE A 75 -5.60 -9.53 -30.68
C ILE A 75 -4.12 -9.28 -30.95
N GLY A 76 -3.58 -8.19 -30.42
CA GLY A 76 -2.17 -7.83 -30.59
C GLY A 76 -1.23 -8.88 -29.99
N PHE A 77 -1.60 -9.47 -28.84
CA PHE A 77 -0.82 -10.52 -28.22
C PHE A 77 -0.75 -11.78 -29.08
N ILE A 78 -1.88 -12.26 -29.63
CA ILE A 78 -1.91 -13.44 -30.49
C ILE A 78 -1.07 -13.20 -31.76
N LYS A 79 -1.18 -12.02 -32.37
CA LYS A 79 -0.44 -11.70 -33.60
C LYS A 79 1.07 -11.59 -33.40
N GLU A 80 1.49 -11.06 -32.24
CA GLU A 80 2.92 -10.90 -31.89
C GLU A 80 3.56 -12.22 -31.44
N HIS A 81 2.78 -13.10 -30.80
CA HIS A 81 3.28 -14.34 -30.20
C HIS A 81 2.54 -15.59 -30.74
N PRO A 82 2.45 -15.79 -32.08
CA PRO A 82 1.61 -16.85 -32.63
C PRO A 82 2.04 -18.27 -32.22
N THR A 83 3.34 -18.47 -32.02
CA THR A 83 3.92 -19.78 -31.66
C THR A 83 3.61 -20.22 -30.22
N LEU A 84 3.02 -19.36 -29.42
CA LEU A 84 2.60 -19.71 -28.04
C LEU A 84 1.28 -20.49 -28.02
N PHE A 85 0.55 -20.55 -29.12
CA PHE A 85 -0.75 -21.19 -29.23
C PHE A 85 -0.68 -22.50 -30.00
N ASP A 86 -1.23 -23.56 -29.45
CA ASP A 86 -1.27 -24.89 -30.07
C ASP A 86 -2.06 -24.89 -31.39
N ASP A 87 -2.95 -23.93 -31.58
CA ASP A 87 -3.73 -23.74 -32.80
C ASP A 87 -2.89 -23.23 -33.99
N TYR A 88 -1.69 -22.68 -33.72
CA TYR A 88 -0.84 -22.13 -34.78
C TYR A 88 -0.24 -23.20 -35.67
N LYS A 89 -0.35 -23.02 -36.97
CA LYS A 89 0.30 -23.86 -38.00
C LYS A 89 1.13 -22.99 -38.95
N PRO A 90 2.34 -23.41 -39.31
CA PRO A 90 3.15 -22.66 -40.28
C PRO A 90 2.35 -22.38 -41.57
N GLY A 91 2.35 -21.12 -42.02
CA GLY A 91 1.57 -20.66 -43.17
C GLY A 91 0.12 -20.24 -42.88
N MET A 92 -0.36 -20.38 -41.62
CA MET A 92 -1.65 -19.85 -41.24
C MET A 92 -1.60 -18.30 -41.13
N SER A 93 -2.62 -17.62 -41.65
CA SER A 93 -2.73 -16.18 -41.48
C SER A 93 -3.00 -15.83 -40.00
N LEU A 94 -2.41 -14.73 -39.52
CA LEU A 94 -2.56 -14.29 -38.12
C LEU A 94 -4.02 -13.96 -37.78
N ASP A 95 -4.80 -13.43 -38.73
CA ASP A 95 -6.22 -13.16 -38.53
C ASP A 95 -7.05 -14.44 -38.34
N ARG A 96 -6.69 -15.52 -39.07
CA ARG A 96 -7.30 -16.83 -38.86
C ARG A 96 -6.94 -17.39 -37.49
N LEU A 97 -5.68 -17.24 -37.05
CA LEU A 97 -5.26 -17.65 -35.70
C LEU A 97 -6.04 -16.91 -34.61
N VAL A 98 -6.18 -15.59 -34.75
CA VAL A 98 -6.98 -14.76 -33.80
C VAL A 98 -8.40 -15.31 -33.72
N ASN A 99 -9.06 -15.54 -34.85
CA ASN A 99 -10.43 -16.05 -34.87
C ASN A 99 -10.53 -17.45 -34.21
N VAL A 100 -9.59 -18.36 -34.50
CA VAL A 100 -9.61 -19.71 -33.91
C VAL A 100 -9.43 -19.67 -32.41
N VAL A 101 -8.37 -19.00 -31.93
CA VAL A 101 -8.05 -18.90 -30.49
C VAL A 101 -9.17 -18.18 -29.72
N CYS A 102 -9.63 -17.02 -30.21
CA CYS A 102 -10.67 -16.25 -29.54
C CYS A 102 -12.01 -16.98 -29.47
N ASN A 103 -12.44 -17.64 -30.57
CA ASN A 103 -13.68 -18.42 -30.54
C ASN A 103 -13.56 -19.66 -29.65
N ARG A 104 -12.41 -20.32 -29.62
CA ARG A 104 -12.17 -21.44 -28.71
C ARG A 104 -12.28 -21.03 -27.26
N LEU A 105 -11.62 -19.91 -26.85
CA LEU A 105 -11.67 -19.39 -25.49
C LEU A 105 -13.07 -18.92 -25.10
N LEU A 106 -13.84 -18.32 -26.00
CA LEU A 106 -15.22 -17.91 -25.73
C LEU A 106 -16.17 -19.10 -25.54
N ASN A 107 -15.92 -20.22 -26.23
CA ASN A 107 -16.73 -21.43 -26.10
C ASN A 107 -16.30 -22.31 -24.92
N ASN A 108 -15.02 -22.29 -24.57
CA ASN A 108 -14.44 -23.00 -23.44
C ASN A 108 -13.63 -22.03 -22.57
N PRO A 109 -14.28 -21.20 -21.75
CA PRO A 109 -13.59 -20.22 -20.92
C PRO A 109 -12.71 -20.94 -19.90
N ILE A 110 -11.45 -20.47 -19.81
CA ILE A 110 -10.49 -21.00 -18.83
C ILE A 110 -10.78 -20.36 -17.47
N ASP A 111 -11.00 -21.17 -16.43
CA ASP A 111 -11.02 -20.66 -15.07
C ASP A 111 -9.59 -20.27 -14.65
N VAL A 112 -9.31 -18.99 -14.76
CA VAL A 112 -8.02 -18.39 -14.34
C VAL A 112 -7.70 -18.71 -12.87
N ARG A 113 -8.69 -19.07 -12.07
CA ARG A 113 -8.50 -19.43 -10.65
C ARG A 113 -7.92 -20.84 -10.49
N GLU A 114 -8.22 -21.74 -11.38
CA GLU A 114 -7.70 -23.13 -11.37
C GLU A 114 -6.28 -23.23 -11.94
N SER A 115 -5.91 -22.37 -12.89
CA SER A 115 -4.57 -22.30 -13.46
C SER A 115 -3.52 -21.65 -12.54
N ARG A 116 -3.88 -21.41 -11.27
CA ARG A 116 -2.92 -20.96 -10.29
C ARG A 116 -1.88 -22.04 -10.09
N VAL A 117 -0.61 -21.69 -10.37
CA VAL A 117 0.53 -22.51 -9.93
C VAL A 117 0.23 -22.95 -8.51
N ALA A 118 0.06 -24.24 -8.28
CA ALA A 118 0.35 -24.77 -6.98
C ALA A 118 1.81 -24.41 -6.76
N GLU A 119 2.10 -23.27 -6.11
CA GLU A 119 3.46 -23.09 -5.60
C GLU A 119 3.76 -24.40 -4.87
N PRO A 120 4.93 -25.06 -5.15
CA PRO A 120 5.40 -26.04 -4.21
C PRO A 120 5.28 -25.30 -2.88
N LYS A 121 4.44 -25.81 -1.98
CA LYS A 121 4.34 -25.28 -0.64
C LYS A 121 5.76 -25.31 -0.12
N ARG A 122 6.53 -24.23 -0.38
CA ARG A 122 7.57 -23.90 0.57
C ARG A 122 6.74 -23.75 1.82
N ASP A 123 6.96 -24.65 2.77
CA ASP A 123 6.47 -24.45 4.11
C ASP A 123 6.97 -23.06 4.47
N ALA A 124 6.08 -22.06 4.22
CA ALA A 124 6.45 -20.68 4.41
C ALA A 124 6.64 -20.61 5.91
N LYS A 125 7.92 -20.65 6.34
CA LYS A 125 8.27 -20.58 7.75
C LYS A 125 7.48 -19.41 8.30
N PRO A 126 6.57 -19.61 9.25
CA PRO A 126 5.76 -18.53 9.79
C PRO A 126 6.72 -17.47 10.32
N PHE A 127 6.32 -16.21 10.24
CA PHE A 127 7.13 -15.12 10.76
C PHE A 127 7.51 -15.37 12.20
N ASN A 128 8.78 -15.22 12.51
CA ASN A 128 9.29 -15.32 13.88
C ASN A 128 10.18 -14.11 14.17
N LEU A 129 9.77 -13.31 15.14
CA LEU A 129 10.52 -12.13 15.55
C LEU A 129 11.90 -12.48 16.13
N SER A 130 12.09 -13.69 16.68
CA SER A 130 13.37 -14.16 17.19
C SER A 130 14.44 -14.36 16.10
N ASP A 131 14.06 -14.37 14.82
CA ASP A 131 15.01 -14.42 13.70
C ASP A 131 15.69 -13.06 13.47
N TYR A 132 15.40 -12.05 14.28
CA TYR A 132 15.90 -10.67 14.13
C TYR A 132 16.57 -10.18 15.41
N ASP A 133 17.66 -9.42 15.24
CA ASP A 133 18.22 -8.56 16.27
C ASP A 133 17.48 -7.21 16.22
N ILE A 134 16.93 -6.82 17.36
CA ILE A 134 16.06 -5.64 17.45
C ILE A 134 16.74 -4.55 18.25
N LEU A 135 16.85 -3.36 17.67
CA LEU A 135 17.23 -2.15 18.39
C LEU A 135 16.02 -1.22 18.52
N ARG A 136 15.46 -1.10 19.71
CA ARG A 136 14.35 -0.20 20.00
C ARG A 136 14.83 1.25 20.08
N PHE A 137 14.00 2.16 19.63
CA PHE A 137 14.25 3.58 19.83
C PHE A 137 14.03 3.94 21.31
N ASN A 138 15.05 4.56 21.92
CA ASN A 138 14.95 5.07 23.28
C ASN A 138 15.02 6.60 23.28
N PRO A 139 13.94 7.31 23.65
CA PRO A 139 13.92 8.78 23.70
C PRO A 139 14.97 9.42 24.61
N ARG A 140 15.55 8.65 25.55
CA ARG A 140 16.56 9.12 26.51
C ARG A 140 18.00 8.81 26.09
N GLU A 141 18.20 8.04 25.01
CA GLU A 141 19.52 7.58 24.57
C GLU A 141 19.86 8.12 23.18
N LYS A 142 20.80 9.08 23.14
CA LYS A 142 21.26 9.70 21.89
C LYS A 142 21.76 8.69 20.85
N ASP A 143 22.33 7.59 21.29
CA ASP A 143 22.88 6.57 20.39
C ASP A 143 21.78 5.85 19.59
N THR A 144 20.68 5.50 20.23
CA THR A 144 19.54 4.91 19.52
C THR A 144 18.90 5.92 18.57
N GLN A 145 18.78 7.18 18.98
CA GLN A 145 18.27 8.27 18.15
C GLN A 145 19.10 8.44 16.87
N ARG A 146 20.44 8.47 16.98
CA ARG A 146 21.36 8.60 15.83
C ARG A 146 21.20 7.45 14.84
N LYS A 147 21.01 6.22 15.33
CA LYS A 147 20.86 5.04 14.48
C LYS A 147 19.53 5.05 13.71
N HIS A 148 18.45 5.58 14.27
CA HIS A 148 17.14 5.68 13.63
C HIS A 148 17.01 6.92 12.71
N TYR A 149 17.66 8.02 13.05
CA TYR A 149 17.54 9.30 12.35
C TYR A 149 17.63 9.22 10.81
N PRO A 150 18.57 8.45 10.18
CA PRO A 150 18.69 8.40 8.72
C PRO A 150 17.45 7.92 7.98
N TYR A 151 16.60 7.13 8.65
CA TYR A 151 15.36 6.58 8.06
C TYR A 151 14.22 7.59 8.04
N PHE A 152 14.29 8.60 8.91
CA PHE A 152 13.25 9.61 9.08
C PHE A 152 13.61 10.97 8.45
N LYS A 153 14.91 11.24 8.29
CA LYS A 153 15.41 12.54 7.82
C LYS A 153 14.78 12.97 6.49
N GLU A 154 14.81 12.11 5.49
CA GLU A 154 14.31 12.43 4.15
C GLU A 154 12.77 12.49 4.08
N ARG A 155 12.12 11.94 5.08
CA ARG A 155 10.67 11.98 5.26
C ARG A 155 10.21 13.20 6.05
N GLY A 156 11.13 14.03 6.52
CA GLY A 156 10.83 15.22 7.31
C GLY A 156 10.27 14.92 8.70
N ILE A 157 10.31 13.65 9.14
CA ILE A 157 9.76 13.24 10.45
C ILE A 157 10.72 13.68 11.56
N ASN A 158 10.28 14.63 12.37
CA ASN A 158 11.07 15.22 13.43
C ASN A 158 11.18 14.33 14.68
N MET A 159 12.05 14.72 15.62
CA MET A 159 12.29 13.96 16.84
C MET A 159 11.06 13.89 17.75
N GLY A 160 10.24 14.94 17.81
CA GLY A 160 9.01 14.95 18.60
C GLY A 160 8.03 13.88 18.14
N THR A 161 7.84 13.75 16.84
CA THR A 161 7.03 12.69 16.22
C THR A 161 7.63 11.32 16.47
N GLN A 162 8.95 11.14 16.29
CA GLN A 162 9.62 9.88 16.62
C GLN A 162 9.43 9.51 18.09
N PHE A 163 9.42 10.47 19.00
CA PHE A 163 9.15 10.22 20.43
C PHE A 163 7.71 9.77 20.66
N ALA A 164 6.74 10.39 20.00
CA ALA A 164 5.34 9.99 20.12
C ALA A 164 5.13 8.53 19.67
N PHE A 165 5.78 8.12 18.59
CA PHE A 165 5.63 6.78 17.99
C PHE A 165 6.70 5.76 18.43
N HIS A 166 7.56 6.07 19.40
CA HIS A 166 8.76 5.27 19.74
C HIS A 166 8.50 3.79 20.06
N LYS A 167 7.30 3.44 20.46
CA LYS A 167 6.89 2.05 20.75
C LYS A 167 6.46 1.29 19.50
N HIS A 168 6.23 1.99 18.40
CA HIS A 168 5.59 1.44 17.20
C HIS A 168 6.55 1.26 16.02
N PHE A 169 7.85 1.44 16.23
CA PHE A 169 8.90 1.11 15.27
C PHE A 169 10.20 0.71 15.98
N PHE A 170 11.07 0.04 15.27
CA PHE A 170 12.42 -0.31 15.73
C PHE A 170 13.33 -0.60 14.54
N LEU A 171 14.64 -0.71 14.75
CA LEU A 171 15.53 -1.28 13.75
C LEU A 171 15.58 -2.80 13.92
N ALA A 172 15.43 -3.52 12.81
CA ALA A 172 15.49 -4.97 12.74
C ALA A 172 16.61 -5.40 11.80
N THR A 173 17.49 -6.27 12.29
CA THR A 173 18.57 -6.90 11.52
C THR A 173 18.32 -8.39 11.48
N ARG A 174 18.07 -8.96 10.29
CA ARG A 174 17.84 -10.40 10.17
C ARG A 174 19.12 -11.18 10.52
N ARG A 175 19.00 -12.16 11.41
CA ARG A 175 20.08 -13.10 11.70
C ARG A 175 20.24 -14.07 10.53
N ARG A 176 21.38 -14.04 9.88
CA ARG A 176 21.76 -14.99 8.82
C ARG A 176 23.16 -15.50 9.14
N ASN A 177 23.34 -16.82 9.09
CA ASN A 177 24.67 -17.39 9.18
C ASN A 177 25.44 -16.90 7.93
N ASP A 178 26.61 -16.28 8.16
CA ASP A 178 27.63 -15.89 7.17
C ASP A 178 27.30 -14.77 6.17
N VAL A 179 26.22 -13.99 6.35
CA VAL A 179 25.92 -12.85 5.46
C VAL A 179 25.78 -11.56 6.27
N LEU A 180 26.50 -10.51 5.85
CA LEU A 180 26.29 -9.16 6.37
C LEU A 180 24.83 -8.75 6.18
N SER A 181 24.10 -8.67 7.28
CA SER A 181 22.72 -8.21 7.30
C SER A 181 22.69 -6.72 7.63
N PHE A 182 21.87 -5.97 6.87
CA PHE A 182 21.66 -4.55 7.14
C PHE A 182 20.46 -4.37 8.07
N ALA A 183 20.58 -3.41 8.99
CA ALA A 183 19.43 -2.98 9.77
C ALA A 183 18.42 -2.25 8.88
N ASN A 184 17.16 -2.65 8.94
CA ASN A 184 16.04 -1.94 8.35
C ASN A 184 15.20 -1.28 9.44
N LEU A 185 14.60 -0.11 9.14
CA LEU A 185 13.52 0.39 9.97
C LEU A 185 12.32 -0.53 9.78
N ALA A 186 11.82 -1.07 10.88
CA ALA A 186 10.71 -2.01 10.90
C ALA A 186 9.49 -1.40 11.58
N PHE A 187 8.36 -1.54 10.95
CA PHE A 187 7.03 -1.22 11.45
C PHE A 187 6.32 -2.55 11.75
N PRO A 188 6.14 -2.92 13.04
CA PRO A 188 5.57 -4.21 13.41
C PRO A 188 4.11 -4.31 12.99
N LEU A 189 3.74 -5.44 12.38
CA LEU A 189 2.38 -5.76 12.00
C LEU A 189 1.75 -6.61 13.09
N SER A 190 0.54 -6.25 13.51
CA SER A 190 -0.26 -6.98 14.50
C SER A 190 -1.67 -7.21 13.98
N LEU A 191 -2.34 -8.25 14.48
CA LEU A 191 -3.76 -8.45 14.25
C LEU A 191 -4.56 -7.49 15.15
N PRO A 192 -5.63 -6.83 14.67
CA PRO A 192 -6.46 -5.97 15.51
C PRO A 192 -6.98 -6.66 16.79
N SER A 193 -7.34 -7.94 16.70
CA SER A 193 -7.80 -8.76 17.85
C SER A 193 -6.67 -9.10 18.84
N LYS A 194 -5.40 -8.98 18.43
CA LYS A 194 -4.21 -9.26 19.25
C LYS A 194 -3.13 -8.22 18.98
N PRO A 195 -3.34 -6.95 19.35
CA PRO A 195 -2.45 -5.84 18.98
C PRO A 195 -1.04 -5.94 19.57
N ASP A 196 -0.86 -6.69 20.65
CA ASP A 196 0.44 -6.91 21.28
C ASP A 196 1.26 -8.04 20.64
N SER A 197 0.66 -8.83 19.73
CA SER A 197 1.30 -9.95 19.06
C SER A 197 1.79 -9.55 17.67
N ILE A 198 3.11 -9.52 17.48
CA ILE A 198 3.72 -9.18 16.18
C ILE A 198 3.63 -10.39 15.25
N VAL A 199 2.91 -10.23 14.15
CA VAL A 199 2.70 -11.27 13.12
C VAL A 199 3.47 -10.99 11.82
N GLY A 200 4.28 -9.95 11.80
CA GLY A 200 5.10 -9.57 10.65
C GLY A 200 5.79 -8.23 10.84
N LEU A 201 6.61 -7.84 9.88
CA LEU A 201 7.27 -6.54 9.81
C LEU A 201 7.10 -5.96 8.42
N GLU A 202 6.75 -4.69 8.34
CA GLU A 202 7.00 -3.87 7.17
C GLU A 202 8.38 -3.23 7.32
N GLU A 203 9.25 -3.35 6.31
CA GLU A 203 10.64 -2.95 6.39
C GLU A 203 10.98 -1.83 5.41
N ARG A 204 11.78 -0.88 5.86
CA ARG A 204 12.34 0.22 5.07
C ARG A 204 13.85 0.26 5.25
N GLY A 205 14.57 0.14 4.15
CA GLY A 205 16.01 0.32 4.12
C GLY A 205 16.42 1.80 4.21
N ARG A 206 17.70 2.02 4.43
CA ARG A 206 18.28 3.36 4.25
C ARG A 206 18.27 3.73 2.77
N PRO A 207 18.00 4.99 2.42
CA PRO A 207 18.23 5.48 1.07
C PRO A 207 19.69 5.28 0.66
N ARG A 208 19.92 4.77 -0.54
CA ARG A 208 21.26 4.62 -1.08
C ARG A 208 21.82 6.00 -1.43
N ARG A 209 23.15 6.17 -1.27
CA ARG A 209 23.80 7.44 -1.60
C ARG A 209 23.79 7.76 -3.09
N GLU A 210 23.77 6.73 -3.94
CA GLU A 210 23.91 6.86 -5.40
C GLU A 210 22.61 7.27 -6.09
N ASP A 211 21.47 6.67 -5.70
CA ASP A 211 20.19 6.85 -6.41
C ASP A 211 19.03 7.26 -5.49
N GLY A 212 19.27 7.44 -4.20
CA GLY A 212 18.24 7.78 -3.20
C GLY A 212 17.20 6.69 -2.96
N LYS A 213 17.29 5.53 -3.65
CA LYS A 213 16.32 4.44 -3.51
C LYS A 213 16.55 3.69 -2.21
N ALA A 214 15.47 3.43 -1.49
CA ALA A 214 15.47 2.64 -0.28
C ALA A 214 14.75 1.29 -0.51
N TYR A 215 15.22 0.26 0.18
CA TYR A 215 14.47 -1.00 0.24
C TYR A 215 13.09 -0.77 0.85
N LYS A 216 12.06 -1.35 0.23
CA LYS A 216 10.69 -1.40 0.73
C LYS A 216 10.20 -2.84 0.60
N GLY A 217 9.84 -3.47 1.70
CA GLY A 217 9.37 -4.84 1.69
C GLY A 217 8.66 -5.23 2.96
N LYS A 218 8.31 -6.51 3.03
CA LYS A 218 7.81 -7.16 4.26
C LYS A 218 8.74 -8.30 4.62
N ALA A 219 8.93 -8.54 5.89
CA ALA A 219 9.72 -9.67 6.39
C ALA A 219 9.11 -10.99 5.93
N GLU A 220 9.96 -11.98 5.66
CA GLU A 220 9.52 -13.30 5.21
C GLU A 220 8.59 -13.95 6.24
N GLY A 221 7.50 -14.56 5.76
CA GLY A 221 6.50 -15.20 6.61
C GLY A 221 5.50 -14.25 7.27
N SER A 222 5.61 -12.93 7.07
CA SER A 222 4.68 -11.95 7.63
C SER A 222 3.24 -12.20 7.19
N ASN A 223 2.30 -12.22 8.13
CA ASN A 223 0.87 -12.19 7.82
C ASN A 223 0.46 -10.80 7.34
N SER A 224 0.68 -10.53 6.06
CA SER A 224 0.34 -9.25 5.45
C SER A 224 -1.10 -9.17 4.94
N SER A 225 -1.85 -10.26 4.99
CA SER A 225 -3.26 -10.31 4.59
C SER A 225 -4.20 -9.79 5.67
N GLU A 226 -3.80 -9.86 6.94
CA GLU A 226 -4.62 -9.44 8.08
C GLU A 226 -3.86 -8.49 9.01
N GLY A 227 -2.51 -8.60 9.04
CA GLY A 227 -1.66 -7.78 9.88
C GLY A 227 -1.62 -6.31 9.42
N LEU A 228 -1.73 -5.41 10.38
CA LEU A 228 -1.66 -3.97 10.23
C LEU A 228 -0.55 -3.41 11.13
N TRP A 229 0.10 -2.36 10.69
CA TRP A 229 0.82 -1.52 11.63
C TRP A 229 -0.19 -0.68 12.41
N ILE A 230 -0.22 -0.85 13.73
CA ILE A 230 -1.17 -0.21 14.63
C ILE A 230 -0.40 0.64 15.62
N ALA A 231 -0.50 1.96 15.51
CA ALA A 231 0.07 2.89 16.48
C ALA A 231 -1.04 3.54 17.29
N ASN A 232 -1.33 2.95 18.42
CA ASN A 232 -2.32 3.46 19.35
C ASN A 232 -1.67 4.47 20.31
N LEU A 233 -1.88 5.77 20.06
CA LEU A 233 -1.34 6.86 20.88
C LEU A 233 -2.32 7.32 21.98
N THR A 234 -3.54 6.76 22.03
CA THR A 234 -4.58 7.19 22.98
C THR A 234 -4.31 6.77 24.43
N GLY A 235 -3.52 5.71 24.61
CA GLY A 235 -3.31 5.05 25.90
C GLY A 235 -4.50 4.22 26.40
N LYS A 236 -5.56 4.09 25.60
CA LYS A 236 -6.76 3.28 25.87
C LYS A 236 -6.74 2.00 25.07
N PRO A 237 -7.49 0.96 25.47
CA PRO A 237 -7.69 -0.23 24.63
C PRO A 237 -8.25 0.14 23.25
N LEU A 238 -7.89 -0.64 22.21
CA LEU A 238 -8.30 -0.38 20.83
C LEU A 238 -9.83 -0.26 20.67
N LYS A 239 -10.59 -1.09 21.36
CA LYS A 239 -12.06 -1.08 21.38
C LYS A 239 -12.70 0.19 21.94
N GLU A 240 -11.93 1.00 22.68
CA GLU A 240 -12.37 2.28 23.25
C GLU A 240 -11.90 3.47 22.42
N ALA A 241 -11.21 3.23 21.31
CA ALA A 241 -10.77 4.29 20.42
C ALA A 241 -11.97 4.97 19.76
N THR A 242 -11.93 6.30 19.69
CA THR A 242 -12.97 7.11 19.06
C THR A 242 -12.68 7.41 17.60
N ASN A 243 -11.41 7.55 17.25
CA ASN A 243 -10.96 7.88 15.90
C ASN A 243 -9.82 6.96 15.46
N ILE A 244 -9.98 6.39 14.29
CA ILE A 244 -9.01 5.52 13.62
C ILE A 244 -8.61 6.17 12.29
N LEU A 245 -7.34 6.50 12.14
CA LEU A 245 -6.81 7.12 10.94
C LEU A 245 -6.03 6.08 10.12
N TRP A 246 -6.37 5.93 8.85
CA TRP A 246 -5.83 4.92 7.94
C TRP A 246 -4.94 5.52 6.87
N PHE A 247 -3.79 4.90 6.60
CA PHE A 247 -2.82 5.35 5.62
C PHE A 247 -2.22 4.17 4.84
N GLU A 248 -1.64 4.45 3.70
CA GLU A 248 -0.90 3.44 2.93
C GLU A 248 0.47 3.12 3.55
N SER A 249 1.07 4.07 4.23
CA SER A 249 2.35 3.87 4.91
C SER A 249 2.38 4.47 6.32
N ALA A 250 3.25 3.92 7.15
CA ALA A 250 3.49 4.47 8.49
C ALA A 250 4.11 5.88 8.45
N TYR A 251 4.82 6.23 7.37
CA TYR A 251 5.36 7.59 7.21
C TYR A 251 4.26 8.63 7.03
N ASP A 252 3.20 8.30 6.27
CA ASP A 252 2.06 9.20 6.09
C ASP A 252 1.31 9.41 7.39
N ALA A 253 1.12 8.34 8.17
CA ALA A 253 0.55 8.40 9.49
C ALA A 253 1.35 9.29 10.44
N MET A 254 2.68 9.17 10.43
CA MET A 254 3.57 9.99 11.25
C MET A 254 3.61 11.44 10.75
N ALA A 255 3.53 11.67 9.45
CA ALA A 255 3.48 13.00 8.85
C ALA A 255 2.18 13.72 9.21
N GLU A 256 1.04 13.04 9.14
CA GLU A 256 -0.24 13.57 9.58
C GLU A 256 -0.18 13.98 11.05
N TYR A 257 0.30 13.11 11.94
CA TYR A 257 0.47 13.45 13.34
C TYR A 257 1.39 14.66 13.56
N GLN A 258 2.45 14.80 12.77
CA GLN A 258 3.36 15.95 12.89
C GLN A 258 2.68 17.27 12.51
N ILE A 259 1.80 17.24 11.53
CA ILE A 259 0.97 18.37 11.09
C ILE A 259 -0.15 18.62 12.12
N ASN A 260 -0.86 17.55 12.53
CA ASN A 260 -2.01 17.60 13.42
C ASN A 260 -1.74 16.72 14.66
N PRO A 261 -1.05 17.19 15.71
CA PRO A 261 -0.57 16.36 16.81
C PRO A 261 -1.70 15.93 17.76
N VAL A 262 -2.58 15.07 17.30
CA VAL A 262 -3.69 14.52 18.09
C VAL A 262 -3.43 13.04 18.41
N LYS A 263 -3.66 12.65 19.66
CA LYS A 263 -3.48 11.27 20.11
C LYS A 263 -4.66 10.39 19.66
N ASN A 264 -4.57 9.85 18.47
CA ASN A 264 -5.53 8.92 17.87
C ASN A 264 -4.90 7.51 17.74
N VAL A 265 -5.64 6.60 17.11
CA VAL A 265 -5.10 5.35 16.59
C VAL A 265 -4.74 5.54 15.12
N TYR A 266 -3.50 5.27 14.78
CA TYR A 266 -2.92 5.41 13.44
C TYR A 266 -2.66 4.03 12.86
N ILE A 267 -3.12 3.79 11.65
CA ILE A 267 -3.03 2.50 10.96
C ILE A 267 -2.26 2.68 9.65
N SER A 268 -1.35 1.74 9.38
CA SER A 268 -0.81 1.57 8.03
C SER A 268 -1.12 0.18 7.50
N THR A 269 -1.61 0.13 6.27
CA THR A 269 -1.87 -1.12 5.54
C THR A 269 -0.61 -1.71 4.89
N GLY A 270 0.46 -0.91 4.83
CA GLY A 270 1.71 -1.29 4.17
C GLY A 270 1.57 -1.41 2.65
N GLY A 271 0.76 -0.57 2.03
CA GLY A 271 0.36 -0.54 0.63
C GLY A 271 -1.13 -0.84 0.45
N THR A 272 -1.52 -1.56 -0.61
CA THR A 272 -2.92 -1.89 -0.91
C THR A 272 -3.63 -2.58 0.26
N PRO A 273 -4.72 -1.99 0.81
CA PRO A 273 -5.46 -2.60 1.90
C PRO A 273 -6.15 -3.90 1.47
N THR A 274 -6.13 -4.90 2.33
CA THR A 274 -6.81 -6.16 2.11
C THR A 274 -8.18 -6.18 2.80
N LYS A 275 -9.08 -7.06 2.34
CA LYS A 275 -10.39 -7.26 2.99
C LYS A 275 -10.24 -7.78 4.43
N GLY A 276 -9.23 -8.63 4.69
CA GLY A 276 -8.93 -9.14 6.04
C GLY A 276 -8.50 -8.04 7.00
N GLN A 277 -7.60 -7.16 6.57
CA GLN A 277 -7.16 -6.00 7.34
C GLN A 277 -8.33 -5.07 7.70
N ILE A 278 -9.15 -4.72 6.71
CA ILE A 278 -10.30 -3.81 6.91
C ILE A 278 -11.31 -4.45 7.87
N LYS A 279 -11.75 -5.68 7.61
CA LYS A 279 -12.74 -6.37 8.44
C LYS A 279 -12.26 -6.55 9.86
N GLY A 280 -11.02 -7.05 10.04
CA GLY A 280 -10.47 -7.28 11.36
C GLY A 280 -10.42 -6.01 12.22
N MET A 281 -10.05 -4.85 11.63
CA MET A 281 -10.05 -3.59 12.38
C MET A 281 -11.47 -3.07 12.66
N LEU A 282 -12.37 -3.14 11.69
CA LEU A 282 -13.76 -2.73 11.87
C LEU A 282 -14.48 -3.56 12.96
N GLU A 283 -14.16 -4.84 13.09
CA GLU A 283 -14.70 -5.70 14.14
C GLU A 283 -14.30 -5.24 15.54
N GLU A 284 -13.04 -4.86 15.72
CA GLU A 284 -12.51 -4.43 17.02
C GLU A 284 -12.86 -2.97 17.36
N THR A 285 -13.30 -2.17 16.39
CA THR A 285 -13.50 -0.72 16.55
C THR A 285 -14.89 -0.26 16.10
N ARG A 286 -15.91 -1.02 16.47
CA ARG A 286 -17.33 -0.82 16.09
C ARG A 286 -17.88 0.57 16.39
N GLN A 287 -17.38 1.23 17.42
CA GLN A 287 -17.87 2.54 17.88
C GLN A 287 -17.02 3.72 17.40
N ALA A 288 -15.96 3.44 16.63
CA ALA A 288 -15.03 4.47 16.19
C ALA A 288 -15.45 5.10 14.85
N ASN A 289 -15.02 6.33 14.65
CA ASN A 289 -14.99 6.96 13.32
C ASN A 289 -13.70 6.55 12.61
N HIS A 290 -13.79 6.26 11.32
CA HIS A 290 -12.67 5.86 10.48
C HIS A 290 -12.38 6.94 9.44
N TYR A 291 -11.17 7.49 9.47
CA TYR A 291 -10.68 8.53 8.58
C TYR A 291 -9.66 7.91 7.60
N LEU A 292 -10.00 7.92 6.31
CA LEU A 292 -9.26 7.24 5.27
C LEU A 292 -8.29 8.21 4.57
N GLY A 293 -7.05 8.28 5.06
CA GLY A 293 -5.97 9.13 4.57
C GLY A 293 -5.13 8.47 3.47
N PHE A 294 -5.75 7.70 2.58
CA PHE A 294 -5.07 7.11 1.41
C PHE A 294 -4.67 8.17 0.40
N ASP A 295 -3.75 7.85 -0.51
CA ASP A 295 -3.23 8.79 -1.50
C ASP A 295 -4.31 9.42 -2.38
N LYS A 296 -4.14 10.68 -2.81
CA LYS A 296 -5.02 11.38 -3.78
C LYS A 296 -4.77 10.92 -5.22
N ASP A 297 -4.61 9.63 -5.45
CA ASP A 297 -4.51 9.06 -6.79
C ASP A 297 -5.67 8.10 -7.09
N GLU A 298 -5.69 7.53 -8.30
CA GLU A 298 -6.76 6.62 -8.71
C GLU A 298 -6.82 5.38 -7.80
N ALA A 299 -5.67 4.88 -7.35
CA ALA A 299 -5.61 3.73 -6.47
C ALA A 299 -6.17 4.04 -5.09
N GLY A 300 -5.76 5.17 -4.48
CA GLY A 300 -6.26 5.59 -3.18
C GLY A 300 -7.77 5.85 -3.20
N ARG A 301 -8.31 6.48 -4.28
CA ARG A 301 -9.77 6.60 -4.47
C ARG A 301 -10.46 5.22 -4.54
N GLY A 302 -9.84 4.26 -5.22
CA GLY A 302 -10.31 2.88 -5.28
C GLY A 302 -10.32 2.22 -3.89
N PHE A 303 -9.30 2.47 -3.07
CA PHE A 303 -9.21 1.95 -1.69
C PHE A 303 -10.32 2.53 -0.81
N VAL A 304 -10.57 3.84 -0.88
CA VAL A 304 -11.68 4.50 -0.17
C VAL A 304 -13.02 3.88 -0.55
N LYS A 305 -13.27 3.69 -1.85
CA LYS A 305 -14.52 3.09 -2.35
C LYS A 305 -14.70 1.67 -1.82
N ASN A 306 -13.65 0.84 -1.90
CA ASN A 306 -13.68 -0.54 -1.43
C ASN A 306 -13.87 -0.62 0.09
N PHE A 307 -13.17 0.24 0.85
CA PHE A 307 -13.30 0.31 2.30
C PHE A 307 -14.74 0.63 2.71
N LYS A 308 -15.34 1.69 2.12
CA LYS A 308 -16.73 2.09 2.38
C LYS A 308 -17.73 0.97 2.06
N ALA A 309 -17.51 0.23 0.96
CA ALA A 309 -18.36 -0.91 0.62
C ALA A 309 -18.31 -2.01 1.69
N ILE A 310 -17.09 -2.36 2.17
CA ILE A 310 -16.92 -3.36 3.24
C ILE A 310 -17.53 -2.86 4.56
N ALA A 311 -17.31 -1.61 4.93
CA ALA A 311 -17.88 -1.03 6.15
C ALA A 311 -19.41 -1.06 6.12
N LYS A 312 -20.03 -0.72 4.98
CA LYS A 312 -21.47 -0.80 4.77
C LYS A 312 -21.99 -2.24 4.89
N GLU A 313 -21.30 -3.22 4.31
CA GLU A 313 -21.62 -4.66 4.49
C GLU A 313 -21.62 -5.08 5.97
N MET A 314 -20.77 -4.45 6.78
CA MET A 314 -20.63 -4.70 8.21
C MET A 314 -21.59 -3.86 9.09
N GLY A 315 -22.43 -3.03 8.50
CA GLY A 315 -23.44 -2.23 9.21
C GLY A 315 -22.94 -0.89 9.76
N PHE A 316 -21.80 -0.38 9.28
CA PHE A 316 -21.34 0.96 9.65
C PHE A 316 -22.17 2.03 8.91
N ALA A 317 -22.48 3.12 9.62
CA ALA A 317 -23.12 4.26 9.01
C ALA A 317 -22.16 5.04 8.11
N ASP A 318 -22.62 5.58 6.99
CA ASP A 318 -21.76 6.27 6.01
C ASP A 318 -20.98 7.45 6.61
N PHE A 319 -21.52 8.14 7.60
CA PHE A 319 -20.85 9.26 8.25
C PHE A 319 -19.71 8.86 9.20
N THR A 320 -19.63 7.58 9.59
CA THR A 320 -18.54 7.07 10.43
C THR A 320 -17.29 6.68 9.64
N VAL A 321 -17.37 6.65 8.29
CA VAL A 321 -16.25 6.30 7.41
C VAL A 321 -16.06 7.41 6.36
N GLN A 322 -15.05 8.24 6.56
CA GLN A 322 -14.83 9.43 5.76
C GLN A 322 -13.47 9.41 5.07
N ALA A 323 -13.40 9.96 3.85
CA ALA A 323 -12.11 10.26 3.23
C ALA A 323 -11.44 11.41 4.00
N TYR A 324 -10.13 11.30 4.20
CA TYR A 324 -9.34 12.24 4.97
C TYR A 324 -8.01 12.49 4.26
N HIS A 325 -7.96 13.50 3.42
CA HIS A 325 -6.77 13.83 2.63
C HIS A 325 -6.15 15.13 3.12
N PRO A 326 -4.84 15.36 2.88
CA PRO A 326 -4.25 16.66 3.09
C PRO A 326 -4.94 17.69 2.19
N LEU A 327 -5.16 18.90 2.71
CA LEU A 327 -5.67 20.01 1.93
C LEU A 327 -4.65 20.42 0.86
N GLY A 328 -5.14 21.00 -0.23
CA GLY A 328 -4.28 21.52 -1.27
C GLY A 328 -3.72 20.48 -2.24
N GLN A 329 -2.62 20.85 -2.88
CA GLN A 329 -2.03 20.18 -4.04
C GLN A 329 -1.06 19.05 -3.66
N TYR A 330 -1.31 18.34 -2.56
CA TYR A 330 -0.46 17.27 -2.05
C TYR A 330 -1.08 15.91 -2.30
N LYS A 331 -0.27 14.97 -2.80
CA LYS A 331 -0.71 13.61 -3.08
C LYS A 331 -1.03 12.83 -1.80
N ASP A 332 -0.15 12.92 -0.82
CA ASP A 332 -0.21 12.22 0.45
C ASP A 332 0.22 13.12 1.61
N TRP A 333 0.11 12.62 2.84
CA TRP A 333 0.46 13.38 4.04
C TRP A 333 1.96 13.62 4.19
N ASN A 334 2.82 12.72 3.71
CA ASN A 334 4.26 12.95 3.74
C ASN A 334 4.68 14.03 2.74
N ASP A 335 4.06 14.08 1.56
CA ASP A 335 4.26 15.16 0.60
C ASP A 335 3.75 16.51 1.15
N ALA A 336 2.63 16.52 1.88
CA ALA A 336 2.14 17.72 2.56
C ALA A 336 3.14 18.22 3.61
N LEU A 337 3.69 17.33 4.44
CA LEU A 337 4.70 17.66 5.42
C LEU A 337 5.98 18.23 4.79
N LEU A 338 6.37 17.73 3.61
CA LEU A 338 7.56 18.16 2.89
C LEU A 338 7.33 19.37 1.97
N GLY A 339 6.10 19.88 1.85
CA GLY A 339 5.73 20.92 0.90
C GLY A 339 5.88 20.51 -0.57
N LYS A 340 5.82 19.20 -0.87
CA LYS A 340 5.99 18.66 -2.23
C LYS A 340 4.64 18.58 -2.94
N ARG A 341 4.36 19.57 -3.78
CA ARG A 341 3.12 19.62 -4.57
C ARG A 341 3.15 18.61 -5.71
N ASP A 342 1.99 18.02 -6.00
CA ASP A 342 1.79 17.11 -7.13
C ASP A 342 1.27 17.90 -8.35
N GLN A 343 2.02 17.88 -9.46
CA GLN A 343 1.67 18.62 -10.67
C GLN A 343 0.28 18.23 -11.21
N ARG A 344 -0.11 16.98 -11.09
CA ARG A 344 -1.44 16.52 -11.54
C ARG A 344 -2.58 17.18 -10.77
N LEU A 345 -2.41 17.42 -9.47
CA LEU A 345 -3.41 18.10 -8.64
C LEU A 345 -3.44 19.60 -8.93
N ILE A 346 -2.29 20.20 -9.25
CA ILE A 346 -2.18 21.58 -9.73
C ILE A 346 -2.99 21.73 -11.04
N ASP A 347 -2.73 20.85 -12.01
CA ASP A 347 -3.40 20.85 -13.31
C ASP A 347 -4.91 20.62 -13.21
N GLN A 348 -5.36 19.92 -12.17
CA GLN A 348 -6.77 19.69 -11.84
C GLN A 348 -7.44 20.87 -11.11
N GLY A 349 -6.69 21.91 -10.79
CA GLY A 349 -7.21 23.09 -10.12
C GLY A 349 -7.44 22.92 -8.62
N GLU A 350 -6.75 21.96 -7.96
CA GLU A 350 -6.77 21.85 -6.50
C GLU A 350 -6.27 23.14 -5.85
N ILE A 351 -6.91 23.55 -4.76
CA ILE A 351 -6.57 24.76 -4.02
C ILE A 351 -5.15 24.66 -3.46
N ASP A 352 -4.37 25.74 -3.61
CA ASP A 352 -3.07 25.84 -2.96
C ASP A 352 -3.25 25.99 -1.44
N PHE A 353 -2.58 25.15 -0.68
CA PHE A 353 -2.62 25.20 0.79
C PHE A 353 -1.21 24.97 1.33
N ASP A 354 -0.75 25.87 2.16
CA ASP A 354 0.57 25.79 2.78
C ASP A 354 0.45 25.41 4.25
N TYR A 355 0.78 24.17 4.57
CA TYR A 355 0.72 23.65 5.94
C TYR A 355 1.74 24.32 6.87
N PHE A 356 2.87 24.76 6.36
CA PHE A 356 3.90 25.42 7.17
C PHE A 356 3.44 26.80 7.63
N GLU A 357 2.92 27.61 6.71
CA GLU A 357 2.37 28.92 7.04
C GLU A 357 1.11 28.81 7.91
N PHE A 358 0.26 27.81 7.67
CA PHE A 358 -0.89 27.54 8.52
C PHE A 358 -0.49 27.18 9.96
N ALA A 359 0.49 26.27 10.13
CA ALA A 359 0.98 25.89 11.46
C ALA A 359 1.60 27.08 12.20
N LYS A 360 2.37 27.92 11.49
CA LYS A 360 2.96 29.14 12.04
C LYS A 360 1.91 30.16 12.49
N ALA A 361 0.84 30.32 11.70
CA ALA A 361 -0.28 31.19 12.07
C ALA A 361 -0.99 30.68 13.33
N GLN A 362 -1.28 29.38 13.43
CA GLN A 362 -1.87 28.77 14.62
C GLN A 362 -0.98 28.93 15.87
N GLU A 363 0.32 28.77 15.72
CA GLU A 363 1.24 28.95 16.85
C GLU A 363 1.25 30.40 17.32
N ALA A 364 1.23 31.36 16.40
CA ALA A 364 1.12 32.78 16.73
C ALA A 364 -0.21 33.12 17.46
N GLU A 365 -1.32 32.55 17.03
CA GLU A 365 -2.61 32.70 17.70
C GLU A 365 -2.58 32.14 19.12
N ARG A 366 -2.05 30.93 19.32
CA ARG A 366 -1.89 30.32 20.66
C ARG A 366 -1.02 31.16 21.59
N GLN A 367 0.08 31.72 21.06
CA GLN A 367 0.95 32.61 21.85
C GLN A 367 0.22 33.89 22.26
N GLN A 368 -0.59 34.48 21.38
CA GLN A 368 -1.41 35.64 21.70
C GLN A 368 -2.50 35.31 22.71
N GLU A 369 -3.16 34.19 22.63
CA GLU A 369 -4.14 33.75 23.59
C GLU A 369 -3.53 33.54 24.99
N GLN A 370 -2.35 32.87 25.03
CA GLN A 370 -1.60 32.66 26.26
C GLN A 370 -1.15 33.99 26.90
N ALA A 371 -0.71 34.94 26.07
CA ALA A 371 -0.36 36.29 26.57
C ALA A 371 -1.58 37.02 27.17
N LYS A 372 -2.72 37.01 26.46
CA LYS A 372 -3.98 37.59 26.97
C LYS A 372 -4.48 36.94 28.27
N GLN A 373 -4.26 35.62 28.38
CA GLN A 373 -4.63 34.87 29.57
C GLN A 373 -3.76 35.27 30.78
N LYS A 374 -2.44 35.38 30.57
CA LYS A 374 -1.51 35.87 31.61
C LYS A 374 -1.80 37.28 32.03
N GLU A 375 -2.08 38.20 31.11
CA GLU A 375 -2.49 39.58 31.46
C GLU A 375 -3.77 39.62 32.31
N LYS A 376 -4.76 38.76 31.99
CA LYS A 376 -5.98 38.64 32.80
C LYS A 376 -5.71 38.08 34.19
N GLU A 377 -4.83 37.10 34.33
CA GLU A 377 -4.43 36.52 35.61
C GLU A 377 -3.66 37.54 36.48
N GLU A 378 -2.77 38.32 35.88
CA GLU A 378 -2.04 39.39 36.56
C GLU A 378 -2.97 40.52 37.04
N GLN A 379 -3.93 40.93 36.21
CA GLN A 379 -4.94 41.92 36.59
C GLN A 379 -5.84 41.42 37.72
N THR A 380 -6.22 40.14 37.72
CA THR A 380 -7.04 39.55 38.80
C THR A 380 -6.26 39.33 40.09
N SER A 381 -4.97 39.07 40.01
CA SER A 381 -4.09 38.94 41.20
C SER A 381 -3.73 40.27 41.83
N GLY A 382 -3.66 41.36 41.04
CA GLY A 382 -3.42 42.72 41.51
C GLY A 382 -4.58 43.32 42.32
N PHE A 383 -5.81 42.80 42.19
CA PHE A 383 -7.01 43.22 42.93
C PHE A 383 -7.20 42.54 44.30
N ARG A 384 -6.30 41.61 44.68
CA ARG A 384 -6.33 40.87 45.95
C ARG A 384 -5.28 41.30 46.98
N ARG A 385 -4.73 42.49 46.85
CA ARG A 385 -3.88 43.10 47.90
C ARG A 385 -4.55 44.28 48.54
#